data_d0a80b13690e16a19ca7653f99daa1b6
#
_entry.id   d0a80b13690e16a19ca7653f99daa1b6
#
_cell.length_a   1.000
_cell.length_b   1.000
_cell.length_c   1.000
_cell.angle_alpha   90.00
_cell.angle_beta   90.00
_cell.angle_gamma   90.00
#
_symmetry.space_group_name_H-M   'P 1'
#
loop_
_entity.id
_entity.type
_entity.pdbx_description
1 polymer ?
#
loop_
_entity_poly.entity_id
_entity_poly.type
_entity_poly.pdbx_seq_one_letter_code
_entity_poly.pdbx_strand_id
1 'polypeptide(L)'
;MNGLTLLGIALLVCLSGYFIYGRWLTKIWGIDPKAKTPAYVFEDGNDYVPSSKFTVFAHQFSSITGAGPVTGPIIAAMFGWVPVMLWLMVGGIFFGAVQDFTALYASVKNEGKSMGMLIERYIGRTGKRMFLLFSWLFTLLITAAFADIVAGTFNGFTAAGAQVTPNAAAASISMLYIVVAICFGLFLKNYPLSEKPKLAVGILLILGM
;
A
#
# COMPACT_ATOMS: atom_id res chain seq x y z
N MET A 1 -13.01 -22.51 15.88
CA MET A 1 -11.90 -22.81 14.97
C MET A 1 -10.61 -22.22 15.55
N ASN A 2 -9.48 -22.92 15.37
CA ASN A 2 -8.17 -22.42 15.85
C ASN A 2 -7.66 -21.32 14.88
N GLY A 3 -6.95 -20.32 15.40
CA GLY A 3 -6.39 -19.24 14.60
C GLY A 3 -5.45 -19.72 13.48
N LEU A 4 -4.67 -20.78 13.71
CA LEU A 4 -3.83 -21.41 12.68
C LEU A 4 -4.65 -22.01 11.52
N THR A 5 -5.80 -22.59 11.82
CA THR A 5 -6.71 -23.12 10.79
C THR A 5 -7.27 -22.00 9.93
N LEU A 6 -7.66 -20.86 10.55
CA LEU A 6 -8.15 -19.67 9.84
C LEU A 6 -7.06 -19.09 8.94
N LEU A 7 -5.85 -18.95 9.46
CA LEU A 7 -4.70 -18.49 8.68
C LEU A 7 -4.42 -19.43 7.49
N GLY A 8 -4.44 -20.74 7.71
CA GLY A 8 -4.24 -21.73 6.65
C GLY A 8 -5.29 -21.64 5.54
N ILE A 9 -6.56 -21.48 5.91
CA ILE A 9 -7.66 -21.28 4.94
C ILE A 9 -7.46 -19.97 4.16
N ALA A 10 -7.15 -18.88 4.85
CA ALA A 10 -6.93 -17.59 4.21
C ALA A 10 -5.75 -17.65 3.20
N LEU A 11 -4.64 -18.27 3.58
CA LEU A 11 -3.50 -18.45 2.68
C LEU A 11 -3.86 -19.30 1.46
N LEU A 12 -4.57 -20.41 1.63
CA LEU A 12 -5.02 -21.25 0.52
C LEU A 12 -5.95 -20.50 -0.43
N VAL A 13 -6.88 -19.72 0.10
CA VAL A 13 -7.80 -18.91 -0.71
C VAL A 13 -7.05 -17.80 -1.45
N CYS A 14 -6.13 -17.09 -0.81
CA CYS A 14 -5.32 -16.06 -1.46
C CYS A 14 -4.40 -16.65 -2.55
N LEU A 15 -3.74 -17.78 -2.27
CA LEU A 15 -2.90 -18.46 -3.25
C LEU A 15 -3.71 -18.97 -4.44
N SER A 16 -4.89 -19.56 -4.21
CA SER A 16 -5.77 -19.98 -5.30
C SER A 16 -6.30 -18.78 -6.11
N GLY A 17 -6.64 -17.68 -5.44
CA GLY A 17 -6.98 -16.41 -6.11
C GLY A 17 -5.85 -15.92 -7.01
N TYR A 18 -4.62 -15.95 -6.53
CA TYR A 18 -3.45 -15.53 -7.32
C TYR A 18 -3.18 -16.47 -8.49
N PHE A 19 -3.09 -17.78 -8.25
CA PHE A 19 -2.69 -18.73 -9.29
C PHE A 19 -3.80 -19.08 -10.30
N ILE A 20 -5.05 -19.07 -9.91
CA ILE A 20 -6.18 -19.41 -10.77
C ILE A 20 -6.78 -18.15 -11.35
N TYR A 21 -7.32 -17.29 -10.49
CA TYR A 21 -8.06 -16.11 -10.93
C TYR A 21 -7.15 -15.03 -11.54
N GLY A 22 -5.98 -14.77 -10.94
CA GLY A 22 -5.00 -13.84 -11.48
C GLY A 22 -4.50 -14.26 -12.86
N ARG A 23 -4.19 -15.55 -13.08
CA ARG A 23 -3.80 -16.07 -14.41
C ARG A 23 -4.93 -15.98 -15.44
N TRP A 24 -6.15 -16.22 -15.01
CA TRP A 24 -7.32 -16.07 -15.87
C TRP A 24 -7.50 -14.61 -16.32
N LEU A 25 -7.38 -13.65 -15.40
CA LEU A 25 -7.44 -12.24 -15.73
C LEU A 25 -6.32 -11.80 -16.68
N THR A 26 -5.07 -12.22 -16.43
CA THR A 26 -3.93 -11.90 -17.31
C THR A 26 -4.18 -12.38 -18.75
N LYS A 27 -4.78 -13.57 -18.88
CA LYS A 27 -5.12 -14.15 -20.18
C LYS A 27 -6.25 -13.38 -20.88
N ILE A 28 -7.31 -13.01 -20.15
CA ILE A 28 -8.44 -12.25 -20.72
C ILE A 28 -8.00 -10.87 -21.16
N TRP A 29 -7.18 -10.20 -20.38
CA TRP A 29 -6.69 -8.86 -20.73
C TRP A 29 -5.57 -8.86 -21.77
N GLY A 30 -5.10 -10.02 -22.17
CA GLY A 30 -4.07 -10.16 -23.19
C GLY A 30 -2.74 -9.53 -22.77
N ILE A 31 -2.35 -9.72 -21.50
CA ILE A 31 -1.09 -9.17 -21.01
C ILE A 31 0.07 -9.97 -21.60
N ASP A 32 0.95 -9.28 -22.32
CA ASP A 32 2.19 -9.85 -22.84
C ASP A 32 3.32 -9.66 -21.80
N PRO A 33 3.84 -10.76 -21.20
CA PRO A 33 4.93 -10.69 -20.23
C PRO A 33 6.25 -10.20 -20.83
N LYS A 34 6.40 -10.20 -22.15
CA LYS A 34 7.59 -9.76 -22.88
C LYS A 34 7.52 -8.29 -23.30
N ALA A 35 6.35 -7.67 -23.22
CA ALA A 35 6.18 -6.28 -23.57
C ALA A 35 7.02 -5.39 -22.65
N LYS A 36 7.76 -4.46 -23.24
CA LYS A 36 8.49 -3.45 -22.49
C LYS A 36 7.49 -2.46 -21.87
N THR A 37 7.68 -2.18 -20.59
CA THR A 37 6.88 -1.17 -19.89
C THR A 37 7.27 0.25 -20.31
N PRO A 38 6.39 1.25 -20.12
CA PRO A 38 6.67 2.65 -20.47
C PRO A 38 8.00 3.17 -19.89
N ALA A 39 8.37 2.75 -18.67
CA ALA A 39 9.62 3.14 -18.05
C ALA A 39 10.88 2.73 -18.86
N TYR A 40 10.80 1.65 -19.65
CA TYR A 40 11.89 1.22 -20.53
C TYR A 40 11.75 1.76 -21.97
N VAL A 41 10.54 2.12 -22.40
CA VAL A 41 10.28 2.61 -23.76
C VAL A 41 10.57 4.11 -23.86
N PHE A 42 10.23 4.85 -22.82
CA PHE A 42 10.32 6.31 -22.75
C PHE A 42 11.39 6.77 -21.75
N GLU A 43 12.36 5.93 -21.42
CA GLU A 43 13.41 6.22 -20.45
C GLU A 43 14.08 7.58 -20.74
N ASP A 44 13.91 8.52 -19.81
CA ASP A 44 14.47 9.88 -19.89
C ASP A 44 15.32 10.25 -18.67
N GLY A 45 15.43 9.34 -17.71
CA GLY A 45 16.17 9.53 -16.46
C GLY A 45 15.51 10.46 -15.45
N ASN A 46 14.32 10.96 -15.72
CA ASN A 46 13.59 11.91 -14.88
C ASN A 46 12.17 11.43 -14.57
N ASP A 47 11.29 11.39 -15.57
CA ASP A 47 9.90 10.95 -15.43
C ASP A 47 9.75 9.44 -15.66
N TYR A 48 10.55 8.87 -16.52
CA TYR A 48 10.59 7.45 -16.85
C TYR A 48 11.92 6.83 -16.46
N VAL A 49 11.96 6.25 -15.27
CA VAL A 49 13.16 5.60 -14.73
C VAL A 49 12.87 4.13 -14.44
N PRO A 50 13.53 3.19 -15.13
CA PRO A 50 13.39 1.77 -14.84
C PRO A 50 13.84 1.46 -13.41
N SER A 51 12.96 0.82 -12.64
CA SER A 51 13.24 0.42 -11.27
C SER A 51 13.29 -1.10 -11.13
N SER A 52 14.01 -1.60 -10.11
CA SER A 52 14.06 -3.03 -9.82
C SER A 52 12.67 -3.57 -9.46
N LYS A 53 12.41 -4.84 -9.77
CA LYS A 53 11.14 -5.50 -9.42
C LYS A 53 10.84 -5.44 -7.92
N PHE A 54 11.88 -5.55 -7.10
CA PHE A 54 11.75 -5.47 -5.64
C PHE A 54 11.37 -4.06 -5.18
N THR A 55 11.97 -3.03 -5.76
CA THR A 55 11.65 -1.63 -5.45
C THR A 55 10.20 -1.31 -5.80
N VAL A 56 9.74 -1.72 -6.99
CA VAL A 56 8.33 -1.53 -7.40
C VAL A 56 7.38 -2.26 -6.47
N PHE A 57 7.68 -3.52 -6.13
CA PHE A 57 6.87 -4.31 -5.19
C PHE A 57 6.82 -3.65 -3.81
N ALA A 58 7.97 -3.26 -3.26
CA ALA A 58 8.04 -2.64 -1.93
C ALA A 58 7.26 -1.32 -1.88
N HIS A 59 7.37 -0.49 -2.92
CA HIS A 59 6.63 0.76 -3.03
C HIS A 59 5.11 0.51 -3.11
N GLN A 60 4.68 -0.42 -3.94
CA GLN A 60 3.26 -0.78 -4.09
C GLN A 60 2.69 -1.33 -2.79
N PHE A 61 3.41 -2.25 -2.14
CA PHE A 61 3.03 -2.82 -0.86
C PHE A 61 2.90 -1.72 0.21
N SER A 62 3.88 -0.85 0.32
CA SER A 62 3.88 0.28 1.27
C SER A 62 2.72 1.26 1.02
N SER A 63 2.36 1.50 -0.24
CA SER A 63 1.25 2.39 -0.61
C SER A 63 -0.11 1.81 -0.25
N ILE A 64 -0.27 0.48 -0.32
CA ILE A 64 -1.51 -0.22 0.04
C ILE A 64 -1.64 -0.39 1.55
N THR A 65 -0.53 -0.69 2.24
CA THR A 65 -0.50 -1.01 3.66
C THR A 65 -0.51 0.27 4.51
N GLY A 66 -1.63 0.97 4.52
CA GLY A 66 -1.87 2.09 5.43
C GLY A 66 -2.50 1.64 6.76
N ALA A 67 -2.97 2.59 7.57
CA ALA A 67 -3.67 2.30 8.83
C ALA A 67 -4.99 1.52 8.62
N GLY A 68 -5.70 1.76 7.50
CA GLY A 68 -6.97 1.11 7.19
C GLY A 68 -6.92 -0.42 7.16
N PRO A 69 -6.00 -1.06 6.42
CA PRO A 69 -5.83 -2.51 6.42
C PRO A 69 -5.52 -3.14 7.78
N VAL A 70 -4.97 -2.38 8.71
CA VAL A 70 -4.67 -2.84 10.08
C VAL A 70 -5.86 -2.62 11.00
N THR A 71 -6.37 -1.40 11.08
CA THR A 71 -7.45 -1.03 12.01
C THR A 71 -8.82 -1.48 11.54
N GLY A 72 -9.06 -1.53 10.23
CA GLY A 72 -10.33 -1.94 9.64
C GLY A 72 -10.79 -3.34 10.07
N PRO A 73 -9.97 -4.38 9.91
CA PRO A 73 -10.31 -5.73 10.37
C PRO A 73 -10.53 -5.84 11.88
N ILE A 74 -9.76 -5.06 12.68
CA ILE A 74 -9.94 -5.03 14.15
C ILE A 74 -11.30 -4.47 14.51
N ILE A 75 -11.69 -3.34 13.92
CA ILE A 75 -13.01 -2.73 14.15
C ILE A 75 -14.10 -3.64 13.60
N ALA A 76 -13.93 -4.19 12.40
CA ALA A 76 -14.90 -5.07 11.78
C ALA A 76 -15.12 -6.37 12.57
N ALA A 77 -14.12 -6.83 13.33
CA ALA A 77 -14.25 -7.99 14.22
C ALA A 77 -15.34 -7.81 15.29
N MET A 78 -15.75 -6.58 15.61
CA MET A 78 -16.88 -6.30 16.49
C MET A 78 -18.21 -6.83 15.92
N PHE A 79 -18.31 -6.99 14.61
CA PHE A 79 -19.49 -7.56 13.93
C PHE A 79 -19.44 -9.09 13.81
N GLY A 80 -18.37 -9.70 14.33
CA GLY A 80 -18.12 -11.14 14.29
C GLY A 80 -17.05 -11.53 13.28
N TRP A 81 -16.27 -12.54 13.63
CA TRP A 81 -15.10 -12.96 12.84
C TRP A 81 -15.46 -13.60 11.49
N VAL A 82 -16.60 -14.28 11.37
CA VAL A 82 -17.00 -14.96 10.13
C VAL A 82 -17.30 -13.99 8.99
N PRO A 83 -18.16 -12.97 9.18
CA PRO A 83 -18.40 -11.96 8.15
C PRO A 83 -17.13 -11.26 7.73
N VAL A 84 -16.25 -10.94 8.68
CA VAL A 84 -14.96 -10.27 8.40
C VAL A 84 -14.05 -11.14 7.55
N MET A 85 -13.88 -12.42 7.94
CA MET A 85 -13.05 -13.35 7.17
C MET A 85 -13.58 -13.55 5.74
N LEU A 86 -14.88 -13.72 5.57
CA LEU A 86 -15.49 -13.84 4.25
C LEU A 86 -15.24 -12.58 3.41
N TRP A 87 -15.45 -11.39 4.01
CA TRP A 87 -15.20 -10.13 3.31
C TRP A 87 -13.74 -9.93 2.95
N LEU A 88 -12.79 -10.25 3.84
CA LEU A 88 -11.36 -10.13 3.57
C LEU A 88 -10.93 -11.07 2.44
N MET A 89 -11.42 -12.32 2.41
CA MET A 89 -11.07 -13.26 1.35
C MET A 89 -11.73 -12.91 0.02
N VAL A 90 -13.05 -12.70 0.01
CA VAL A 90 -13.80 -12.43 -1.23
C VAL A 90 -13.54 -10.99 -1.69
N GLY A 91 -13.67 -10.02 -0.80
CA GLY A 91 -13.46 -8.60 -1.10
C GLY A 91 -12.01 -8.32 -1.49
N GLY A 92 -11.04 -8.90 -0.77
CA GLY A 92 -9.63 -8.74 -1.08
C GLY A 92 -9.25 -9.26 -2.47
N ILE A 93 -9.81 -10.39 -2.90
CA ILE A 93 -9.50 -10.98 -4.21
C ILE A 93 -10.30 -10.28 -5.32
N PHE A 94 -11.62 -10.22 -5.22
CA PHE A 94 -12.50 -9.81 -6.32
C PHE A 94 -12.65 -8.30 -6.46
N PHE A 95 -12.47 -7.54 -5.37
CA PHE A 95 -12.56 -6.08 -5.41
C PHE A 95 -11.17 -5.45 -5.29
N GLY A 96 -10.43 -5.69 -4.20
CA GLY A 96 -9.15 -5.06 -3.94
C GLY A 96 -8.10 -5.40 -5.00
N ALA A 97 -7.70 -6.67 -5.08
CA ALA A 97 -6.63 -7.11 -5.98
C ALA A 97 -6.96 -6.88 -7.47
N VAL A 98 -8.22 -7.07 -7.86
CA VAL A 98 -8.66 -6.81 -9.25
C VAL A 98 -8.61 -5.33 -9.57
N GLN A 99 -9.06 -4.46 -8.66
CA GLN A 99 -9.00 -3.02 -8.85
C GLN A 99 -7.56 -2.54 -9.01
N ASP A 100 -6.66 -2.95 -8.13
CA ASP A 100 -5.27 -2.54 -8.17
C ASP A 100 -4.58 -3.03 -9.44
N PHE A 101 -4.80 -4.29 -9.79
CA PHE A 101 -4.25 -4.87 -11.01
C PHE A 101 -4.79 -4.20 -12.27
N THR A 102 -6.09 -3.91 -12.31
CA THR A 102 -6.72 -3.21 -13.45
C THR A 102 -6.18 -1.80 -13.60
N ALA A 103 -6.06 -1.05 -12.50
CA ALA A 103 -5.55 0.30 -12.50
C ALA A 103 -4.09 0.35 -12.98
N LEU A 104 -3.25 -0.56 -12.47
CA LEU A 104 -1.86 -0.68 -12.89
C LEU A 104 -1.75 -1.04 -14.38
N TYR A 105 -2.50 -2.03 -14.84
CA TYR A 105 -2.50 -2.44 -16.24
C TYR A 105 -2.99 -1.33 -17.16
N ALA A 106 -4.08 -0.66 -16.80
CA ALA A 106 -4.60 0.48 -17.56
C ALA A 106 -3.58 1.61 -17.67
N SER A 107 -2.87 1.92 -16.58
CA SER A 107 -1.78 2.91 -16.57
C SER A 107 -0.63 2.48 -17.50
N VAL A 108 -0.12 1.27 -17.35
CA VAL A 108 0.98 0.75 -18.18
C VAL A 108 0.61 0.74 -19.66
N LYS A 109 -0.61 0.32 -20.01
CA LYS A 109 -1.11 0.31 -21.40
C LYS A 109 -1.29 1.71 -21.99
N ASN A 110 -1.41 2.72 -21.16
CA ASN A 110 -1.56 4.11 -21.54
C ASN A 110 -0.32 4.96 -21.17
N GLU A 111 0.87 4.48 -21.44
CA GLU A 111 2.12 5.22 -21.29
C GLU A 111 2.44 5.64 -19.84
N GLY A 112 1.96 4.90 -18.84
CA GLY A 112 2.16 5.23 -17.44
C GLY A 112 1.31 6.40 -16.93
N LYS A 113 0.23 6.77 -17.63
CA LYS A 113 -0.63 7.89 -17.26
C LYS A 113 -1.42 7.63 -15.98
N SER A 114 -1.63 8.69 -15.19
CA SER A 114 -2.44 8.63 -13.98
C SER A 114 -3.92 8.42 -14.30
N MET A 115 -4.69 7.93 -13.30
CA MET A 115 -6.13 7.69 -13.47
C MET A 115 -6.89 8.95 -13.91
N GLY A 116 -6.52 10.13 -13.42
CA GLY A 116 -7.13 11.38 -13.87
C GLY A 116 -6.94 11.66 -15.36
N MET A 117 -5.77 11.31 -15.91
CA MET A 117 -5.49 11.44 -17.34
C MET A 117 -6.22 10.38 -18.18
N LEU A 118 -6.37 9.17 -17.64
CA LEU A 118 -7.16 8.11 -18.28
C LEU A 118 -8.64 8.48 -18.34
N ILE A 119 -9.19 9.03 -17.26
CA ILE A 119 -10.57 9.53 -17.23
C ILE A 119 -10.77 10.64 -18.24
N GLU A 120 -9.81 11.58 -18.38
CA GLU A 120 -9.87 12.60 -19.42
C GLU A 120 -9.91 12.00 -20.83
N ARG A 121 -9.08 10.99 -21.08
CA ARG A 121 -8.98 10.33 -22.39
C ARG A 121 -10.24 9.57 -22.78
N TYR A 122 -10.87 8.86 -21.84
CA TYR A 122 -12.00 7.96 -22.11
C TYR A 122 -13.38 8.55 -21.81
N ILE A 123 -13.48 9.50 -20.89
CA ILE A 123 -14.75 10.11 -20.42
C ILE A 123 -14.81 11.60 -20.76
N GLY A 124 -13.65 12.26 -20.85
CA GLY A 124 -13.55 13.65 -21.19
C GLY A 124 -13.20 14.57 -20.01
N ARG A 125 -13.03 15.88 -20.32
CA ARG A 125 -12.54 16.89 -19.36
C ARG A 125 -13.44 17.07 -18.15
N THR A 126 -14.75 16.97 -18.33
CA THR A 126 -15.71 17.10 -17.21
C THR A 126 -15.54 15.94 -16.23
N GLY A 127 -15.41 14.72 -16.72
CA GLY A 127 -15.11 13.53 -15.89
C GLY A 127 -13.82 13.69 -15.09
N LYS A 128 -12.75 14.17 -15.73
CA LYS A 128 -11.49 14.49 -15.04
C LYS A 128 -11.67 15.49 -13.90
N ARG A 129 -12.37 16.61 -14.16
CA ARG A 129 -12.58 17.64 -13.13
C ARG A 129 -13.37 17.11 -11.94
N MET A 130 -14.42 16.33 -12.19
CA MET A 130 -15.21 15.69 -11.13
C MET A 130 -14.38 14.68 -10.34
N PHE A 131 -13.57 13.87 -11.03
CA PHE A 131 -12.67 12.90 -10.38
C PHE A 131 -11.61 13.60 -9.52
N LEU A 132 -11.01 14.68 -10.01
CA LEU A 132 -10.01 15.43 -9.24
C LEU A 132 -10.63 16.11 -8.01
N LEU A 133 -11.82 16.70 -8.14
CA LEU A 133 -12.55 17.26 -7.01
C LEU A 133 -12.89 16.18 -5.97
N PHE A 134 -13.43 15.06 -6.42
CA PHE A 134 -13.69 13.91 -5.54
C PHE A 134 -12.42 13.43 -4.83
N SER A 135 -11.34 13.23 -5.58
CA SER A 135 -10.07 12.77 -5.02
C SER A 135 -9.50 13.75 -4.01
N TRP A 136 -9.61 15.06 -4.26
CA TRP A 136 -9.16 16.09 -3.34
C TRP A 136 -9.96 16.06 -2.03
N LEU A 137 -11.29 16.06 -2.10
CA LEU A 137 -12.18 15.98 -0.92
C LEU A 137 -11.95 14.68 -0.14
N PHE A 138 -11.80 13.55 -0.85
CA PHE A 138 -11.52 12.25 -0.26
C PHE A 138 -10.16 12.22 0.45
N THR A 139 -9.14 12.84 -0.14
CA THR A 139 -7.82 12.96 0.50
C THR A 139 -7.89 13.76 1.80
N LEU A 140 -8.64 14.86 1.83
CA LEU A 140 -8.84 15.64 3.05
C LEU A 140 -9.54 14.82 4.14
N LEU A 141 -10.58 14.07 3.78
CA LEU A 141 -11.30 13.19 4.70
C LEU A 141 -10.39 12.12 5.30
N ILE A 142 -9.62 11.42 4.43
CA ILE A 142 -8.69 10.38 4.87
C ILE A 142 -7.58 10.96 5.74
N THR A 143 -7.02 12.10 5.37
CA THR A 143 -5.97 12.76 6.16
C THR A 143 -6.49 13.12 7.55
N ALA A 144 -7.69 13.66 7.66
CA ALA A 144 -8.31 13.98 8.95
C ALA A 144 -8.56 12.71 9.79
N ALA A 145 -9.11 11.66 9.18
CA ALA A 145 -9.36 10.39 9.87
C ALA A 145 -8.06 9.72 10.38
N PHE A 146 -7.01 9.72 9.55
CA PHE A 146 -5.72 9.16 9.95
C PHE A 146 -5.02 10.01 11.02
N ALA A 147 -5.12 11.34 10.93
CA ALA A 147 -4.59 12.23 11.95
C ALA A 147 -5.25 11.97 13.32
N ASP A 148 -6.56 11.74 13.35
CA ASP A 148 -7.28 11.41 14.57
C ASP A 148 -6.84 10.05 15.16
N ILE A 149 -6.74 9.01 14.33
CA ILE A 149 -6.25 7.68 14.75
C ILE A 149 -4.82 7.77 15.31
N VAL A 150 -3.94 8.47 14.62
CA VAL A 150 -2.53 8.63 15.05
C VAL A 150 -2.46 9.44 16.33
N ALA A 151 -3.20 10.53 16.44
CA ALA A 151 -3.28 11.33 17.65
C ALA A 151 -3.77 10.51 18.85
N GLY A 152 -4.81 9.69 18.67
CA GLY A 152 -5.29 8.77 19.70
C GLY A 152 -4.26 7.72 20.11
N THR A 153 -3.51 7.18 19.14
CA THR A 153 -2.46 6.19 19.39
C THR A 153 -1.26 6.78 20.15
N PHE A 154 -0.93 8.06 19.91
CA PHE A 154 0.21 8.74 20.52
C PHE A 154 -0.16 9.53 21.77
N ASN A 155 -1.43 9.64 22.10
CA ASN A 155 -1.86 10.37 23.30
C ASN A 155 -1.43 9.63 24.57
N GLY A 156 -0.41 10.14 25.24
CA GLY A 156 0.13 9.60 26.48
C GLY A 156 -0.72 9.86 27.73
N PHE A 157 -1.90 10.49 27.60
CA PHE A 157 -2.77 10.83 28.72
C PHE A 157 -4.21 10.45 28.45
N THR A 158 -4.91 9.99 29.48
CA THR A 158 -6.37 9.82 29.44
C THR A 158 -7.08 11.18 29.57
N ALA A 159 -8.37 11.22 29.28
CA ALA A 159 -9.21 12.41 29.51
C ALA A 159 -9.20 12.88 30.99
N ALA A 160 -8.93 11.98 31.93
CA ALA A 160 -8.77 12.28 33.36
C ALA A 160 -7.35 12.66 33.74
N GLY A 161 -6.41 12.82 32.81
CA GLY A 161 -5.02 13.20 33.03
C GLY A 161 -4.12 12.07 33.52
N ALA A 162 -4.59 10.82 33.55
CA ALA A 162 -3.74 9.68 33.91
C ALA A 162 -2.80 9.33 32.76
N GLN A 163 -1.54 9.00 33.05
CA GLN A 163 -0.54 8.67 32.08
C GLN A 163 -0.76 7.28 31.48
N VAL A 164 -0.71 7.19 30.15
CA VAL A 164 -0.78 5.93 29.37
C VAL A 164 0.60 5.64 28.78
N THR A 165 1.44 4.97 29.55
CA THR A 165 2.84 4.68 29.18
C THR A 165 2.99 3.97 27.81
N PRO A 166 2.17 2.98 27.43
CA PRO A 166 2.28 2.33 26.12
C PRO A 166 2.13 3.30 24.94
N ASN A 167 1.21 4.26 25.03
CA ASN A 167 0.98 5.25 23.96
C ASN A 167 2.16 6.23 23.87
N ALA A 168 2.68 6.69 25.00
CA ALA A 168 3.86 7.56 25.03
C ALA A 168 5.10 6.85 24.46
N ALA A 169 5.28 5.56 24.78
CA ALA A 169 6.34 4.74 24.22
C ALA A 169 6.19 4.58 22.69
N ALA A 170 4.99 4.29 22.21
CA ALA A 170 4.70 4.18 20.77
C ALA A 170 5.03 5.49 20.03
N ALA A 171 4.66 6.64 20.58
CA ALA A 171 5.00 7.95 20.03
C ALA A 171 6.52 8.16 19.95
N SER A 172 7.24 7.86 21.04
CA SER A 172 8.70 8.04 21.11
C SER A 172 9.44 7.14 20.11
N ILE A 173 9.06 5.86 20.03
CA ILE A 173 9.64 4.90 19.08
C ILE A 173 9.37 5.35 17.63
N SER A 174 8.15 5.80 17.32
CA SER A 174 7.79 6.26 15.98
C SER A 174 8.60 7.49 15.56
N MET A 175 8.81 8.44 16.48
CA MET A 175 9.65 9.61 16.21
C MET A 175 11.11 9.22 15.99
N LEU A 176 11.65 8.31 16.82
CA LEU A 176 13.01 7.80 16.65
C LEU A 176 13.17 7.09 15.30
N TYR A 177 12.18 6.29 14.90
CA TYR A 177 12.17 5.62 13.60
C TYR A 177 12.26 6.60 12.43
N ILE A 178 11.51 7.70 12.47
CA ILE A 178 11.58 8.75 11.44
C ILE A 178 12.98 9.35 11.36
N VAL A 179 13.57 9.69 12.50
CA VAL A 179 14.94 10.26 12.55
C VAL A 179 15.95 9.28 11.95
N VAL A 180 15.90 8.02 12.37
CA VAL A 180 16.82 6.98 11.83
C VAL A 180 16.60 6.77 10.33
N ALA A 181 15.35 6.77 9.85
CA ALA A 181 15.07 6.64 8.43
C ALA A 181 15.63 7.81 7.61
N ILE A 182 15.51 9.04 8.11
CA ILE A 182 16.09 10.23 7.46
C ILE A 182 17.63 10.12 7.44
N CYS A 183 18.26 9.79 8.57
CA CYS A 183 19.71 9.61 8.65
C CYS A 183 20.21 8.53 7.69
N PHE A 184 19.50 7.41 7.63
CA PHE A 184 19.81 6.32 6.70
C PHE A 184 19.66 6.74 5.23
N GLY A 185 18.61 7.49 4.90
CA GLY A 185 18.43 8.04 3.56
C GLY A 185 19.54 9.00 3.15
N LEU A 186 19.95 9.90 4.05
CA LEU A 186 21.09 10.81 3.84
C LEU A 186 22.43 10.06 3.71
N PHE A 187 22.62 9.02 4.54
CA PHE A 187 23.79 8.15 4.43
C PHE A 187 23.87 7.47 3.06
N LEU A 188 22.78 6.89 2.58
CA LEU A 188 22.72 6.25 1.27
C LEU A 188 22.92 7.22 0.09
N LYS A 189 22.52 8.47 0.24
CA LYS A 189 22.78 9.53 -0.76
C LYS A 189 24.26 9.80 -0.91
N ASN A 190 25.02 9.82 0.19
CA ASN A 190 26.46 10.11 0.19
C ASN A 190 27.32 8.86 -0.08
N TYR A 191 26.82 7.68 0.33
CA TYR A 191 27.52 6.39 0.19
C TYR A 191 26.58 5.37 -0.47
N PRO A 192 26.50 5.36 -1.81
CA PRO A 192 25.59 4.46 -2.51
C PRO A 192 26.02 3.00 -2.30
N LEU A 193 25.25 2.27 -1.51
CA LEU A 193 25.43 0.84 -1.30
C LEU A 193 24.72 0.04 -2.39
N SER A 194 25.29 -1.13 -2.72
CA SER A 194 24.58 -2.10 -3.57
C SER A 194 23.30 -2.62 -2.88
N GLU A 195 22.37 -3.20 -3.64
CA GLU A 195 21.05 -3.58 -3.14
C GLU A 195 21.10 -4.52 -1.91
N LYS A 196 22.01 -5.51 -1.91
CA LYS A 196 22.09 -6.49 -0.81
C LYS A 196 22.53 -5.88 0.54
N PRO A 197 23.64 -5.14 0.65
CA PRO A 197 24.01 -4.51 1.92
C PRO A 197 23.04 -3.41 2.34
N LYS A 198 22.43 -2.68 1.41
CA LYS A 198 21.39 -1.71 1.68
C LYS A 198 20.18 -2.35 2.40
N LEU A 199 19.71 -3.49 1.89
CA LEU A 199 18.61 -4.24 2.51
C LEU A 199 19.02 -4.77 3.89
N ALA A 200 20.22 -5.34 4.03
CA ALA A 200 20.70 -5.88 5.30
C ALA A 200 20.80 -4.80 6.38
N VAL A 201 21.36 -3.65 6.06
CA VAL A 201 21.46 -2.51 7.00
C VAL A 201 20.06 -1.99 7.37
N GLY A 202 19.15 -1.88 6.40
CA GLY A 202 17.76 -1.48 6.67
C GLY A 202 17.06 -2.44 7.64
N ILE A 203 17.19 -3.75 7.42
CA ILE A 203 16.62 -4.77 8.33
C ILE A 203 17.24 -4.68 9.73
N LEU A 204 18.57 -4.54 9.83
CA LEU A 204 19.24 -4.42 11.12
C LEU A 204 18.80 -3.17 11.90
N LEU A 205 18.58 -2.04 11.23
CA LEU A 205 18.06 -0.83 11.85
C LEU A 205 16.63 -1.01 12.36
N ILE A 206 15.79 -1.72 11.61
CA ILE A 206 14.40 -2.01 12.03
C ILE A 206 14.37 -2.95 13.24
N LEU A 207 15.22 -3.98 13.25
CA LEU A 207 15.27 -4.95 14.35
C LEU A 207 15.96 -4.41 15.62
N GLY A 208 16.81 -3.39 15.48
CA GLY A 208 17.53 -2.76 16.58
C GLY A 208 16.74 -1.68 17.33
N MET A 209 15.57 -1.33 16.84
CA MET A 209 14.64 -0.35 17.42
C MET A 209 13.47 -1.02 18.11
#